data_f95df312db4721bd31156db894cda79d
#
_entry.id   f95df312db4721bd31156db894cda79d
#
_cell.length_a   1.000
_cell.length_b   1.000
_cell.length_c   1.000
_cell.angle_alpha   90.00
_cell.angle_beta   90.00
_cell.angle_gamma   90.00
#
_symmetry.space_group_name_H-M   'P 1'
#
loop_
_entity.id
_entity.type
_entity.pdbx_description
1 polymer ?
#
loop_
_entity_poly.entity_id
_entity_poly.type
_entity_poly.pdbx_seq_one_letter_code
_entity_poly.pdbx_strand_id
1 'polypeptide(L)'
;MITSIHTLIYSDDANATRAFLRDVLGWKYVAEDFDNDWLIFKSGPSELGVHPTHSEWEGKPYDFPRHQSIALMCDDIDTTLGELRAKGAQFRGPIEQHIYGRVIMMIVPGADDIQLYQPTHKLAYDL
;
A
#
# COMPACT_ATOMS: atom_id res chain seq x y z
N MET A 1 23.30 13.12 3.55
CA MET A 1 22.82 12.13 2.55
C MET A 1 21.45 11.60 2.96
N ILE A 2 20.49 11.61 2.05
CA ILE A 2 19.20 10.96 2.26
C ILE A 2 19.40 9.47 2.03
N THR A 3 18.98 8.62 2.97
CA THR A 3 19.22 7.17 2.92
C THR A 3 18.00 6.35 2.59
N SER A 4 16.80 6.81 2.94
CA SER A 4 15.57 6.04 2.75
C SER A 4 14.33 6.91 2.99
N ILE A 5 13.18 6.30 2.85
CA ILE A 5 11.88 6.91 3.08
C ILE A 5 11.24 6.25 4.31
N HIS A 6 10.71 7.07 5.21
CA HIS A 6 9.89 6.63 6.33
C HIS A 6 8.46 7.09 6.08
N THR A 7 7.52 6.15 6.00
CA THR A 7 6.11 6.42 5.73
C THR A 7 5.30 6.27 7.01
N LEU A 8 4.37 7.18 7.27
CA LEU A 8 3.44 7.09 8.39
C LEU A 8 2.01 6.89 7.90
N ILE A 9 1.31 5.98 8.53
CA ILE A 9 -0.14 5.79 8.38
C ILE A 9 -0.80 6.41 9.62
N TYR A 10 -1.71 7.36 9.41
CA TYR A 10 -2.52 7.92 10.49
C TYR A 10 -3.78 7.09 10.60
N SER A 11 -4.01 6.51 11.76
CA SER A 11 -5.08 5.53 12.00
C SER A 11 -5.95 5.95 13.18
N ASP A 12 -7.25 5.76 13.06
CA ASP A 12 -8.21 5.93 14.15
C ASP A 12 -8.13 4.80 15.18
N ASP A 13 -7.58 3.66 14.76
CA ASP A 13 -7.32 2.51 15.64
C ASP A 13 -5.92 1.95 15.34
N ALA A 14 -4.91 2.60 15.91
CA ALA A 14 -3.51 2.28 15.62
C ALA A 14 -3.16 0.83 15.99
N ASN A 15 -3.74 0.30 17.07
CA ASN A 15 -3.49 -1.09 17.47
C ASN A 15 -4.05 -2.09 16.45
N ALA A 16 -5.23 -1.84 15.89
CA ALA A 16 -5.81 -2.68 14.86
C ALA A 16 -4.99 -2.63 13.56
N THR A 17 -4.52 -1.44 13.18
CA THR A 17 -3.66 -1.29 12.00
C THR A 17 -2.34 -2.01 12.18
N ARG A 18 -1.67 -1.86 13.32
CA ARG A 18 -0.42 -2.56 13.64
C ARG A 18 -0.58 -4.07 13.64
N ALA A 19 -1.67 -4.56 14.23
CA ALA A 19 -1.98 -5.99 14.21
C ALA A 19 -2.16 -6.51 12.79
N PHE A 20 -2.83 -5.76 11.93
CA PHE A 20 -3.00 -6.11 10.52
C PHE A 20 -1.65 -6.22 9.79
N LEU A 21 -0.77 -5.23 9.95
CA LEU A 21 0.55 -5.23 9.32
C LEU A 21 1.42 -6.40 9.83
N ARG A 22 1.35 -6.69 11.12
CA ARG A 22 2.11 -7.76 11.75
C ARG A 22 1.55 -9.15 11.40
N ASP A 23 0.24 -9.36 11.56
CA ASP A 23 -0.36 -10.69 11.56
C ASP A 23 -0.91 -11.10 10.19
N VAL A 24 -1.46 -10.15 9.41
CA VAL A 24 -2.00 -10.42 8.08
C VAL A 24 -0.93 -10.27 7.01
N LEU A 25 -0.23 -9.12 6.98
CA LEU A 25 0.85 -8.90 6.00
C LEU A 25 2.15 -9.62 6.40
N GLY A 26 2.31 -9.97 7.67
CA GLY A 26 3.48 -10.71 8.15
C GLY A 26 4.77 -9.90 8.18
N TRP A 27 4.68 -8.58 8.29
CA TRP A 27 5.84 -7.72 8.25
C TRP A 27 6.63 -7.78 9.56
N LYS A 28 7.95 -7.82 9.44
CA LYS A 28 8.87 -7.70 10.57
C LYS A 28 8.86 -6.26 11.08
N TYR A 29 9.13 -6.10 12.36
CA TYR A 29 9.08 -4.81 13.01
C TYR A 29 10.11 -4.69 14.13
N VAL A 30 10.37 -3.44 14.51
CA VAL A 30 11.03 -3.10 15.77
C VAL A 30 10.03 -2.38 16.66
N ALA A 31 10.09 -2.62 17.96
CA ALA A 31 9.30 -1.88 18.93
C ALA A 31 10.16 -0.76 19.52
N GLU A 32 9.56 0.42 19.77
CA GLU A 32 10.26 1.51 20.42
C GLU A 32 10.48 1.25 21.90
N ASP A 33 11.62 1.66 22.42
CA ASP A 33 11.99 1.43 23.82
C ASP A 33 11.04 2.13 24.80
N PHE A 34 10.49 3.28 24.39
CA PHE A 34 9.58 4.07 25.24
C PHE A 34 8.13 3.58 25.19
N ASP A 35 7.77 2.85 24.14
CA ASP A 35 6.40 2.34 23.93
C ASP A 35 6.45 1.08 23.06
N ASN A 36 6.30 -0.08 23.69
CA ASN A 36 6.31 -1.38 23.00
C ASN A 36 5.14 -1.57 22.03
N ASP A 37 4.09 -0.76 22.14
CA ASP A 37 2.98 -0.78 21.20
C ASP A 37 3.28 0.02 19.94
N TRP A 38 4.29 0.89 19.99
CA TRP A 38 4.73 1.66 18.82
C TRP A 38 5.68 0.82 17.95
N LEU A 39 5.11 0.19 16.96
CA LEU A 39 5.84 -0.69 16.04
C LEU A 39 6.25 0.07 14.77
N ILE A 40 7.50 -0.13 14.35
CA ILE A 40 8.02 0.40 13.08
C ILE A 40 8.32 -0.80 12.19
N PHE A 41 7.65 -0.88 11.05
CA PHE A 41 7.67 -2.06 10.19
C PHE A 41 8.68 -1.96 9.07
N LYS A 42 9.27 -3.10 8.73
CA LYS A 42 10.07 -3.25 7.52
C LYS A 42 9.12 -3.38 6.33
N SER A 43 9.02 -2.35 5.50
CA SER A 43 8.11 -2.30 4.35
C SER A 43 8.75 -2.75 3.03
N GLY A 44 10.05 -3.10 3.05
CA GLY A 44 10.77 -3.62 1.88
C GLY A 44 11.30 -2.54 0.94
N PRO A 45 11.76 -2.91 -0.28
CA PRO A 45 12.18 -1.94 -1.29
C PRO A 45 11.01 -1.07 -1.73
N SER A 46 11.30 0.12 -2.24
CA SER A 46 10.27 1.07 -2.64
C SER A 46 10.63 1.80 -3.94
N GLU A 47 9.60 2.29 -4.60
CA GLU A 47 9.71 3.24 -5.70
C GLU A 47 8.73 4.39 -5.45
N LEU A 48 8.94 5.52 -6.12
CA LEU A 48 8.12 6.71 -5.94
C LEU A 48 7.72 7.27 -7.30
N GLY A 49 6.42 7.41 -7.52
CA GLY A 49 5.86 8.07 -8.68
C GLY A 49 5.29 9.44 -8.34
N VAL A 50 5.21 10.31 -9.32
CA VAL A 50 4.55 11.62 -9.19
C VAL A 50 3.38 11.65 -10.15
N HIS A 51 2.18 11.82 -9.59
CA HIS A 51 0.95 11.94 -10.36
C HIS A 51 0.50 13.41 -10.37
N PRO A 52 0.08 13.96 -11.53
CA PRO A 52 -0.44 15.32 -11.56
C PRO A 52 -1.77 15.42 -10.80
N THR A 53 -2.03 16.61 -10.21
CA THR A 53 -3.34 16.88 -9.59
C THR A 53 -4.45 17.04 -10.62
N HIS A 54 -4.09 17.49 -11.81
CA HIS A 54 -5.02 17.62 -12.94
C HIS A 54 -4.51 16.82 -14.12
N SER A 55 -5.34 15.95 -14.65
CA SER A 55 -5.04 15.19 -15.86
C SER A 55 -6.30 14.95 -16.67
N GLU A 56 -6.10 14.57 -17.94
CA GLU A 56 -7.18 14.22 -18.85
C GLU A 56 -6.84 12.89 -19.51
N TRP A 57 -7.77 11.97 -19.51
CA TRP A 57 -7.60 10.66 -20.13
C TRP A 57 -8.89 10.27 -20.85
N GLU A 58 -8.76 9.96 -22.13
CA GLU A 58 -9.90 9.60 -22.99
C GLU A 58 -11.04 10.64 -22.95
N GLY A 59 -10.67 11.94 -22.94
CA GLY A 59 -11.60 13.05 -22.92
C GLY A 59 -12.25 13.32 -21.56
N LYS A 60 -11.87 12.61 -20.50
CA LYS A 60 -12.39 12.81 -19.15
C LYS A 60 -11.37 13.51 -18.27
N PRO A 61 -11.79 14.54 -17.51
CA PRO A 61 -10.92 15.17 -16.52
C PRO A 61 -10.81 14.31 -15.27
N TYR A 62 -9.61 14.31 -14.68
CA TYR A 62 -9.32 13.69 -13.39
C TYR A 62 -8.64 14.73 -12.51
N ASP A 63 -9.30 15.09 -11.43
CA ASP A 63 -8.84 16.10 -10.48
C ASP A 63 -8.68 15.47 -9.09
N PHE A 64 -7.50 15.65 -8.51
CA PHE A 64 -7.18 15.15 -7.18
C PHE A 64 -6.59 16.27 -6.34
N PRO A 65 -6.86 16.30 -5.03
CA PRO A 65 -6.16 17.21 -4.14
C PRO A 65 -4.68 16.80 -4.02
N ARG A 66 -3.84 17.73 -3.60
CA ARG A 66 -2.47 17.36 -3.20
C ARG A 66 -2.51 16.41 -2.02
N HIS A 67 -1.95 15.23 -2.18
CA HIS A 67 -1.89 14.19 -1.16
C HIS A 67 -0.79 13.19 -1.50
N GLN A 68 -0.57 12.24 -0.64
CA GLN A 68 0.30 11.09 -0.86
C GLN A 68 -0.52 9.83 -0.65
N SER A 69 -0.27 8.80 -1.45
CA SER A 69 -0.93 7.51 -1.31
C SER A 69 0.08 6.38 -1.27
N ILE A 70 -0.32 5.27 -0.70
CA ILE A 70 0.50 4.07 -0.60
C ILE A 70 -0.14 3.00 -1.47
N ALA A 71 0.70 2.32 -2.26
CA ALA A 71 0.33 1.07 -2.90
C ALA A 71 1.32 -0.01 -2.47
N LEU A 72 0.83 -1.20 -2.21
CA LEU A 72 1.67 -2.37 -1.94
C LEU A 72 1.80 -3.16 -3.23
N MET A 73 3.03 -3.36 -3.65
CA MET A 73 3.32 -4.04 -4.91
C MET A 73 3.42 -5.55 -4.71
N CYS A 74 2.97 -6.30 -5.70
CA CYS A 74 3.09 -7.75 -5.76
C CYS A 74 3.43 -8.19 -7.17
N ASP A 75 3.96 -9.38 -7.29
CA ASP A 75 4.31 -9.99 -8.58
C ASP A 75 3.15 -10.78 -9.20
N ASP A 76 2.24 -11.30 -8.38
CA ASP A 76 1.06 -12.06 -8.81
C ASP A 76 -0.13 -11.69 -7.93
N ILE A 77 -0.98 -10.79 -8.43
CA ILE A 77 -2.08 -10.23 -7.65
C ILE A 77 -3.16 -11.28 -7.33
N ASP A 78 -3.41 -12.22 -8.22
CA ASP A 78 -4.42 -13.27 -7.98
C ASP A 78 -3.99 -14.18 -6.82
N THR A 79 -2.75 -14.63 -6.82
CA THR A 79 -2.18 -15.45 -5.74
C THR A 79 -2.13 -14.67 -4.43
N THR A 80 -1.61 -13.45 -4.47
CA THR A 80 -1.48 -12.58 -3.28
C THR A 80 -2.85 -12.28 -2.67
N LEU A 81 -3.84 -11.94 -3.49
CA LEU A 81 -5.21 -11.70 -3.05
C LEU A 81 -5.79 -12.91 -2.32
N GLY A 82 -5.61 -14.10 -2.88
CA GLY A 82 -6.08 -15.35 -2.27
C GLY A 82 -5.41 -15.62 -0.92
N GLU A 83 -4.10 -15.44 -0.83
CA GLU A 83 -3.34 -15.62 0.41
C GLU A 83 -3.78 -14.64 1.50
N LEU A 84 -3.96 -13.37 1.15
CA LEU A 84 -4.38 -12.34 2.09
C LEU A 84 -5.83 -12.54 2.56
N ARG A 85 -6.73 -12.94 1.66
CA ARG A 85 -8.11 -13.32 2.02
C ARG A 85 -8.14 -14.48 3.00
N ALA A 86 -7.29 -15.47 2.81
CA ALA A 86 -7.19 -16.61 3.73
C ALA A 86 -6.75 -16.18 5.14
N LYS A 87 -6.04 -15.06 5.28
CA LYS A 87 -5.64 -14.46 6.56
C LYS A 87 -6.64 -13.43 7.10
N GLY A 88 -7.79 -13.26 6.44
CA GLY A 88 -8.86 -12.38 6.88
C GLY A 88 -8.87 -10.99 6.25
N ALA A 89 -7.99 -10.68 5.30
CA ALA A 89 -8.02 -9.41 4.58
C ALA A 89 -9.30 -9.26 3.75
N GLN A 90 -9.82 -8.04 3.70
CA GLN A 90 -11.00 -7.69 2.91
C GLN A 90 -10.63 -6.69 1.82
N PHE A 91 -11.31 -6.78 0.70
CA PHE A 91 -11.04 -5.97 -0.50
C PHE A 91 -12.33 -5.36 -1.03
N ARG A 92 -12.19 -4.26 -1.78
CA ARG A 92 -13.33 -3.57 -2.40
C ARG A 92 -13.40 -3.90 -3.89
N GLY A 93 -14.52 -4.49 -4.30
CA GLY A 93 -14.80 -4.81 -5.69
C GLY A 93 -13.86 -5.85 -6.30
N PRO A 94 -13.89 -6.01 -7.62
CA PRO A 94 -13.01 -6.92 -8.35
C PRO A 94 -11.66 -6.26 -8.63
N ILE A 95 -10.66 -7.09 -9.03
CA ILE A 95 -9.41 -6.59 -9.59
C ILE A 95 -9.71 -5.80 -10.86
N GLU A 96 -9.18 -4.58 -10.95
CA GLU A 96 -9.30 -3.72 -12.13
C GLU A 96 -8.02 -3.81 -12.97
N GLN A 97 -8.21 -3.84 -14.29
CA GLN A 97 -7.13 -3.83 -15.26
C GLN A 97 -6.93 -2.41 -15.77
N HIS A 98 -5.71 -1.88 -15.61
CA HIS A 98 -5.29 -0.58 -16.15
C HIS A 98 -4.05 -0.76 -17.01
N ILE A 99 -3.72 0.29 -17.79
CA ILE A 99 -2.52 0.26 -18.65
C ILE A 99 -1.23 0.11 -17.83
N TYR A 100 -1.21 0.64 -16.61
CA TYR A 100 -0.05 0.60 -15.72
C TYR A 100 0.02 -0.68 -14.85
N GLY A 101 -1.05 -1.46 -14.79
CA GLY A 101 -1.09 -2.70 -14.03
C GLY A 101 -2.48 -3.10 -13.57
N ARG A 102 -2.51 -4.08 -12.70
CA ARG A 102 -3.74 -4.63 -12.10
C ARG A 102 -3.80 -4.19 -10.64
N VAL A 103 -4.97 -3.75 -10.21
CA VAL A 103 -5.14 -3.13 -8.89
C VAL A 103 -6.42 -3.58 -8.21
N ILE A 104 -6.40 -3.55 -6.88
CA ILE A 104 -7.59 -3.70 -6.03
C ILE A 104 -7.35 -2.95 -4.72
N MET A 105 -8.38 -2.34 -4.17
CA MET A 105 -8.27 -1.65 -2.88
C MET A 105 -8.43 -2.64 -1.74
N MET A 106 -7.48 -2.62 -0.82
CA MET A 106 -7.47 -3.43 0.39
C MET A 106 -7.91 -2.60 1.57
N ILE A 107 -8.84 -3.13 2.35
CA ILE A 107 -9.33 -2.49 3.57
C ILE A 107 -8.30 -2.70 4.68
N VAL A 108 -7.83 -1.60 5.27
CA VAL A 108 -6.89 -1.62 6.40
C VAL A 108 -7.65 -1.20 7.65
N PRO A 109 -7.76 -2.07 8.67
CA PRO A 109 -8.49 -1.71 9.89
C PRO A 109 -7.96 -0.43 10.54
N GLY A 110 -8.85 0.53 10.78
CA GLY A 110 -8.54 1.79 11.44
C GLY A 110 -7.92 2.87 10.56
N ALA A 111 -7.58 2.58 9.31
CA ALA A 111 -6.91 3.50 8.39
C ALA A 111 -7.59 3.54 7.03
N ASP A 112 -7.10 4.41 6.14
CA ASP A 112 -7.55 4.44 4.74
C ASP A 112 -7.16 3.15 4.01
N ASP A 113 -7.92 2.84 2.98
CA ASP A 113 -7.62 1.71 2.10
C ASP A 113 -6.23 1.87 1.48
N ILE A 114 -5.55 0.74 1.28
CA ILE A 114 -4.27 0.69 0.58
C ILE A 114 -4.47 -0.12 -0.70
N GLN A 115 -3.95 0.39 -1.80
CA GLN A 115 -4.03 -0.31 -3.08
C GLN A 115 -3.04 -1.48 -3.12
N LEU A 116 -3.52 -2.67 -3.48
CA LEU A 116 -2.67 -3.78 -3.91
C LEU A 116 -2.44 -3.66 -5.41
N TYR A 117 -1.20 -3.74 -5.85
CA TYR A 117 -0.78 -3.33 -7.18
C TYR A 117 0.21 -4.31 -7.81
N GLN A 118 -0.16 -4.87 -8.94
CA GLN A 118 0.75 -5.64 -9.80
C GLN A 118 1.11 -4.79 -11.01
N PRO A 119 2.33 -4.18 -11.04
CA PRO A 119 2.72 -3.29 -12.12
C PRO A 119 3.02 -4.03 -13.42
N THR A 120 2.88 -3.30 -14.54
CA THR A 120 3.33 -3.74 -15.86
C THR A 120 4.61 -3.02 -16.30
N HIS A 121 5.02 -1.96 -15.59
CA HIS A 121 6.25 -1.22 -15.88
C HIS A 121 7.47 -1.89 -15.24
N LYS A 122 8.66 -1.49 -15.67
CA LYS A 122 9.91 -1.87 -15.01
C LYS A 122 9.95 -1.30 -13.60
N LEU A 123 10.48 -2.09 -12.68
CA LEU A 123 10.57 -1.68 -11.28
C LEU A 123 11.74 -0.72 -11.07
N ALA A 124 11.45 0.48 -10.58
CA ALA A 124 12.49 1.49 -10.39
C ALA A 124 13.51 1.10 -9.33
N TYR A 125 13.11 0.32 -8.32
CA TYR A 125 14.05 -0.15 -7.30
C TYR A 125 15.01 -1.25 -7.77
N ASP A 126 14.87 -1.73 -9.01
CA ASP A 126 15.80 -2.66 -9.64
C ASP A 126 16.90 -1.95 -10.46
N LEU A 127 16.86 -0.62 -10.52
CA LEU A 127 17.87 0.18 -11.23
C LEU A 127 19.21 0.21 -10.49
#